data_15b55b46113d3a67fa87ece119927f56
#
_entry.id   15b55b46113d3a67fa87ece119927f56
#
_cell.length_a   1.000
_cell.length_b   1.000
_cell.length_c   1.000
_cell.angle_alpha   90.00
_cell.angle_beta   90.00
_cell.angle_gamma   90.00
#
_symmetry.space_group_name_H-M   'P 1'
#
loop_
_entity.id
_entity.type
_entity.pdbx_description
1 polymer ?
#
loop_
_entity_poly.entity_id
_entity_poly.type
_entity_poly.pdbx_seq_one_letter_code
_entity_poly.pdbx_strand_id
1 'polypeptide(L)'
;MKTRILVTGGAGFIGSHFVDRLVDEGYETAVVDNLSNGKLNNINKKAQFIEADITSQKLSQIFRRLSPQIVFHLAAQSSISKSLKAPSSDIKINLLATQNILELSKLANVTKIIFSSSAAVYKPSNNLPLNENLPKEPISLXXXSKLCSEFLIRNFHKLHNSPYASLRLANVYGPRQDFTAEGGVVSIFTQKLLEGSIAKIHGNGTQTRDFIYVSDVVEAFVNSLRGEVIGEFNIGSNKETSINNLLNILFRVTKSKVGKKYVSLPHVEVQKSALSYLKFKNLTTWSPKVSLEEGLSRTYDYFNNL
;
A
#
# COMPACT_ATOMS: atom_id res chain seq x y z
N MET A 1 -11.32 15.91 -23.37
CA MET A 1 -11.95 14.88 -22.49
C MET A 1 -11.07 14.66 -21.27
N LYS A 2 -11.69 14.39 -20.09
CA LYS A 2 -10.93 14.09 -18.89
C LYS A 2 -10.32 12.70 -18.97
N THR A 3 -9.13 12.52 -18.41
CA THR A 3 -8.50 11.20 -18.34
C THR A 3 -9.29 10.29 -17.40
N ARG A 4 -9.66 9.09 -17.88
CA ARG A 4 -10.42 8.10 -17.11
C ARG A 4 -9.47 7.15 -16.40
N ILE A 5 -9.55 7.13 -15.06
CA ILE A 5 -8.69 6.30 -14.21
C ILE A 5 -9.54 5.27 -13.45
N LEU A 6 -9.16 4.01 -13.53
CA LEU A 6 -9.75 2.94 -12.75
C LEU A 6 -8.83 2.62 -11.58
N VAL A 7 -9.38 2.66 -10.35
CA VAL A 7 -8.65 2.28 -9.13
C VAL A 7 -9.31 1.02 -8.55
N THR A 8 -8.60 -0.11 -8.59
CA THR A 8 -9.07 -1.30 -7.84
C THR A 8 -8.58 -1.17 -6.41
N GLY A 9 -9.42 -1.53 -5.44
CA GLY A 9 -9.09 -1.37 -4.02
C GLY A 9 -9.25 0.06 -3.53
N GLY A 10 -10.07 0.86 -4.25
CA GLY A 10 -10.20 2.28 -3.94
C GLY A 10 -11.06 2.62 -2.71
N ALA A 11 -11.74 1.63 -2.10
CA ALA A 11 -12.44 1.81 -0.83
C ALA A 11 -11.56 1.49 0.39
N GLY A 12 -10.35 0.96 0.14
CA GLY A 12 -9.39 0.62 1.18
C GLY A 12 -8.65 1.84 1.73
N PHE A 13 -7.75 1.60 2.68
CA PHE A 13 -7.00 2.66 3.36
C PHE A 13 -6.28 3.57 2.37
N ILE A 14 -5.28 3.06 1.65
CA ILE A 14 -4.45 3.87 0.76
C ILE A 14 -5.27 4.34 -0.46
N GLY A 15 -6.06 3.41 -1.02
CA GLY A 15 -6.84 3.67 -2.23
C GLY A 15 -7.81 4.82 -2.08
N SER A 16 -8.48 4.94 -0.93
CA SER A 16 -9.48 5.99 -0.72
C SER A 16 -8.86 7.40 -0.68
N HIS A 17 -7.68 7.54 -0.06
CA HIS A 17 -6.95 8.82 -0.08
C HIS A 17 -6.53 9.17 -1.51
N PHE A 18 -6.09 8.16 -2.28
CA PHE A 18 -5.69 8.41 -3.66
C PHE A 18 -6.89 8.78 -4.55
N VAL A 19 -8.03 8.10 -4.36
CA VAL A 19 -9.27 8.43 -5.08
C VAL A 19 -9.69 9.88 -4.80
N ASP A 20 -9.64 10.32 -3.53
CA ASP A 20 -9.93 11.72 -3.19
C ASP A 20 -9.03 12.67 -3.98
N ARG A 21 -7.73 12.39 -4.01
CA ARG A 21 -6.76 13.24 -4.72
C ARG A 21 -7.03 13.26 -6.24
N LEU A 22 -7.37 12.13 -6.85
CA LEU A 22 -7.69 12.08 -8.28
C LEU A 22 -8.94 12.93 -8.61
N VAL A 23 -9.96 12.81 -7.77
CA VAL A 23 -11.20 13.60 -7.94
C VAL A 23 -10.90 15.09 -7.81
N ASP A 24 -10.08 15.47 -6.81
CA ASP A 24 -9.72 16.88 -6.59
C ASP A 24 -8.91 17.45 -7.77
N GLU A 25 -8.11 16.62 -8.44
CA GLU A 25 -7.36 17.02 -9.64
C GLU A 25 -8.22 17.00 -10.92
N GLY A 26 -9.47 16.56 -10.80
CA GLY A 26 -10.42 16.61 -11.91
C GLY A 26 -10.43 15.39 -12.82
N TYR A 27 -9.75 14.30 -12.44
CA TYR A 27 -9.79 13.05 -13.20
C TYR A 27 -11.18 12.40 -13.13
N GLU A 28 -11.58 11.74 -14.22
CA GLU A 28 -12.78 10.91 -14.23
C GLU A 28 -12.41 9.56 -13.56
N THR A 29 -12.79 9.40 -12.29
CA THR A 29 -12.31 8.33 -11.43
C THR A 29 -13.38 7.28 -11.19
N ALA A 30 -13.06 6.02 -11.48
CA ALA A 30 -13.90 4.86 -11.14
C ALA A 30 -13.17 3.98 -10.13
N VAL A 31 -13.94 3.43 -9.18
CA VAL A 31 -13.44 2.54 -8.13
C VAL A 31 -14.09 1.18 -8.27
N VAL A 32 -13.28 0.12 -8.26
CA VAL A 32 -13.74 -1.26 -8.13
C VAL A 32 -13.24 -1.81 -6.80
N ASP A 33 -14.16 -2.23 -5.93
CA ASP A 33 -13.81 -2.79 -4.62
C ASP A 33 -14.94 -3.75 -4.20
N ASN A 34 -14.58 -4.84 -3.54
CA ASN A 34 -15.57 -5.81 -3.03
C ASN A 34 -15.91 -5.59 -1.54
N LEU A 35 -15.36 -4.51 -0.96
CA LEU A 35 -15.56 -4.10 0.43
C LEU A 35 -15.13 -5.16 1.48
N SER A 36 -14.29 -6.13 1.08
CA SER A 36 -13.80 -7.15 2.02
C SER A 36 -12.95 -6.56 3.15
N ASN A 37 -12.23 -5.48 2.89
CA ASN A 37 -11.50 -4.67 3.87
C ASN A 37 -11.79 -3.18 3.68
N GLY A 38 -12.25 -2.80 2.51
CA GLY A 38 -12.65 -1.42 2.19
C GLY A 38 -13.95 -1.05 2.91
N LYS A 39 -14.16 0.25 3.06
CA LYS A 39 -15.39 0.77 3.72
C LYS A 39 -16.13 1.69 2.76
N LEU A 40 -17.44 1.52 2.67
CA LEU A 40 -18.29 2.34 1.80
C LEU A 40 -18.13 3.84 2.14
N ASN A 41 -17.99 4.16 3.43
CA ASN A 41 -17.83 5.55 3.89
C ASN A 41 -16.49 6.17 3.46
N ASN A 42 -15.53 5.39 3.00
CA ASN A 42 -14.26 5.93 2.49
C ASN A 42 -14.36 6.38 1.03
N ILE A 43 -15.45 6.03 0.34
CA ILE A 43 -15.58 6.27 -1.11
C ILE A 43 -15.99 7.71 -1.36
N ASN A 44 -15.21 8.40 -2.18
CA ASN A 44 -15.52 9.75 -2.61
C ASN A 44 -16.82 9.77 -3.42
N LYS A 45 -17.76 10.62 -3.03
CA LYS A 45 -19.10 10.70 -3.65
C LYS A 45 -19.06 11.12 -5.13
N LYS A 46 -17.97 11.74 -5.58
CA LYS A 46 -17.80 12.16 -6.98
C LYS A 46 -17.14 11.07 -7.83
N ALA A 47 -16.60 10.01 -7.22
CA ALA A 47 -16.06 8.87 -7.95
C ALA A 47 -17.16 7.86 -8.29
N GLN A 48 -17.06 7.22 -9.44
CA GLN A 48 -17.99 6.16 -9.82
C GLN A 48 -17.62 4.87 -9.07
N PHE A 49 -18.41 4.47 -8.10
CA PHE A 49 -18.18 3.24 -7.34
C PHE A 49 -18.88 2.06 -7.98
N ILE A 50 -18.17 0.94 -8.10
CA ILE A 50 -18.70 -0.33 -8.62
C ILE A 50 -18.29 -1.43 -7.64
N GLU A 51 -19.26 -1.98 -6.93
CA GLU A 51 -19.00 -3.10 -6.02
C GLU A 51 -18.79 -4.38 -6.84
N ALA A 52 -17.56 -4.85 -6.85
CA ALA A 52 -17.20 -6.07 -7.57
C ALA A 52 -15.87 -6.63 -7.06
N ASP A 53 -15.76 -7.95 -7.13
CA ASP A 53 -14.52 -8.66 -6.84
C ASP A 53 -13.64 -8.68 -8.09
N ILE A 54 -12.34 -8.39 -7.94
CA ILE A 54 -11.38 -8.39 -9.07
C ILE A 54 -11.18 -9.78 -9.67
N THR A 55 -11.59 -10.84 -8.94
CA THR A 55 -11.52 -12.22 -9.45
C THR A 55 -12.79 -12.63 -10.22
N SER A 56 -13.79 -11.75 -10.29
CA SER A 56 -15.08 -12.09 -10.90
C SER A 56 -15.10 -11.81 -12.40
N GLN A 57 -15.93 -12.57 -13.12
CA GLN A 57 -16.13 -12.37 -14.56
C GLN A 57 -16.76 -11.01 -14.89
N LYS A 58 -17.40 -10.36 -13.92
CA LYS A 58 -17.97 -9.02 -14.09
C LYS A 58 -16.88 -7.98 -14.46
N LEU A 59 -15.63 -8.24 -14.10
CA LEU A 59 -14.54 -7.28 -14.36
C LEU A 59 -14.41 -6.96 -15.86
N SER A 60 -14.63 -7.93 -16.73
CA SER A 60 -14.56 -7.71 -18.20
C SER A 60 -15.63 -6.73 -18.69
N GLN A 61 -16.86 -6.83 -18.15
CA GLN A 61 -17.94 -5.90 -18.48
C GLN A 61 -17.63 -4.50 -17.97
N ILE A 62 -17.03 -4.41 -16.76
CA ILE A 62 -16.62 -3.14 -16.15
C ILE A 62 -15.58 -2.45 -17.04
N PHE A 63 -14.54 -3.17 -17.47
CA PHE A 63 -13.50 -2.61 -18.34
C PHE A 63 -14.09 -2.11 -19.67
N ARG A 64 -14.98 -2.89 -20.29
CA ARG A 64 -15.65 -2.48 -21.54
C ARG A 64 -16.47 -1.21 -21.35
N ARG A 65 -17.24 -1.13 -20.28
CA ARG A 65 -18.11 0.03 -20.01
C ARG A 65 -17.32 1.30 -19.68
N LEU A 66 -16.26 1.16 -18.87
CA LEU A 66 -15.48 2.31 -18.39
C LEU A 66 -14.44 2.76 -19.42
N SER A 67 -13.91 1.83 -20.22
CA SER A 67 -12.78 2.09 -21.14
C SER A 67 -11.69 2.93 -20.43
N PRO A 68 -11.11 2.43 -19.33
CA PRO A 68 -10.14 3.23 -18.59
C PRO A 68 -8.87 3.47 -19.38
N GLN A 69 -8.28 4.65 -19.26
CA GLN A 69 -7.01 4.98 -19.90
C GLN A 69 -5.83 4.59 -18.99
N ILE A 70 -6.04 4.65 -17.67
CA ILE A 70 -5.01 4.29 -16.68
C ILE A 70 -5.66 3.38 -15.63
N VAL A 71 -4.91 2.38 -15.19
CA VAL A 71 -5.36 1.47 -14.13
C VAL A 71 -4.38 1.55 -12.95
N PHE A 72 -4.91 1.87 -11.77
CA PHE A 72 -4.21 1.72 -10.50
C PHE A 72 -4.70 0.43 -9.82
N HIS A 73 -3.80 -0.55 -9.75
CA HIS A 73 -4.14 -1.84 -9.16
C HIS A 73 -3.64 -1.89 -7.71
N LEU A 74 -4.55 -1.55 -6.77
CA LEU A 74 -4.27 -1.53 -5.33
C LEU A 74 -5.00 -2.67 -4.61
N ALA A 75 -6.03 -3.25 -5.21
CA ALA A 75 -6.78 -4.37 -4.61
C ALA A 75 -5.85 -5.57 -4.41
N ALA A 76 -5.84 -6.12 -3.21
CA ALA A 76 -5.02 -7.27 -2.86
C ALA A 76 -5.49 -7.91 -1.55
N GLN A 77 -5.21 -9.18 -1.40
CA GLN A 77 -5.16 -9.81 -0.09
C GLN A 77 -3.83 -9.39 0.55
N SER A 78 -3.86 -8.68 1.69
CA SER A 78 -2.67 -8.04 2.28
C SER A 78 -2.27 -8.62 3.65
N SER A 79 -2.98 -9.63 4.14
CA SER A 79 -2.73 -10.23 5.44
C SER A 79 -1.79 -11.43 5.33
N ILE A 80 -0.65 -11.39 6.03
CA ILE A 80 0.27 -12.52 6.12
C ILE A 80 -0.46 -13.73 6.73
N SER A 81 -1.23 -13.50 7.81
CA SER A 81 -1.96 -14.58 8.49
C SER A 81 -2.94 -15.27 7.53
N LYS A 82 -3.71 -14.48 6.75
CA LYS A 82 -4.65 -15.07 5.78
C LYS A 82 -3.91 -15.83 4.67
N SER A 83 -2.75 -15.34 4.20
CA SER A 83 -2.01 -16.02 3.14
C SER A 83 -1.51 -17.41 3.59
N LEU A 84 -1.14 -17.55 4.87
CA LEU A 84 -0.73 -18.83 5.44
C LEU A 84 -1.90 -19.80 5.59
N LYS A 85 -3.08 -19.29 5.98
CA LYS A 85 -4.28 -20.12 6.19
C LYS A 85 -4.96 -20.53 4.89
N ALA A 86 -4.88 -19.68 3.87
CA ALA A 86 -5.57 -19.90 2.59
C ALA A 86 -4.66 -19.52 1.41
N PRO A 87 -3.57 -20.28 1.17
CA PRO A 87 -2.60 -19.95 0.11
C PRO A 87 -3.21 -19.85 -1.28
N SER A 88 -4.15 -20.72 -1.61
CA SER A 88 -4.81 -20.71 -2.94
C SER A 88 -5.62 -19.43 -3.13
N SER A 89 -6.25 -18.93 -2.07
CA SER A 89 -6.97 -17.66 -2.12
C SER A 89 -6.02 -16.48 -2.36
N ASP A 90 -4.87 -16.48 -1.70
CA ASP A 90 -3.86 -15.46 -1.90
C ASP A 90 -3.40 -15.42 -3.37
N ILE A 91 -3.07 -16.58 -3.95
CA ILE A 91 -2.66 -16.70 -5.35
C ILE A 91 -3.78 -16.21 -6.28
N LYS A 92 -5.03 -16.62 -6.01
CA LYS A 92 -6.18 -16.22 -6.82
C LYS A 92 -6.34 -14.69 -6.84
N ILE A 93 -6.29 -14.07 -5.66
CA ILE A 93 -6.54 -12.62 -5.53
C ILE A 93 -5.33 -11.80 -5.99
N ASN A 94 -4.11 -12.17 -5.56
CA ASN A 94 -2.95 -11.32 -5.82
C ASN A 94 -2.32 -11.59 -7.20
N LEU A 95 -2.31 -12.84 -7.66
CA LEU A 95 -1.60 -13.20 -8.89
C LEU A 95 -2.55 -13.38 -10.08
N LEU A 96 -3.55 -14.26 -9.96
CA LEU A 96 -4.45 -14.55 -11.11
C LEU A 96 -5.32 -13.34 -11.44
N ALA A 97 -5.79 -12.60 -10.44
CA ALA A 97 -6.55 -11.37 -10.73
C ALA A 97 -5.66 -10.30 -11.36
N THR A 98 -4.37 -10.20 -10.95
CA THR A 98 -3.42 -9.29 -11.64
C THR A 98 -3.28 -9.68 -13.11
N GLN A 99 -3.10 -10.96 -13.41
CA GLN A 99 -3.03 -11.43 -14.80
C GLN A 99 -4.29 -11.05 -15.58
N ASN A 100 -5.47 -11.27 -15.01
CA ASN A 100 -6.74 -10.90 -15.65
C ASN A 100 -6.82 -9.38 -15.91
N ILE A 101 -6.39 -8.56 -14.93
CA ILE A 101 -6.37 -7.08 -15.10
C ILE A 101 -5.45 -6.70 -16.26
N LEU A 102 -4.30 -7.35 -16.42
CA LEU A 102 -3.38 -7.08 -17.54
C LEU A 102 -4.05 -7.40 -18.88
N GLU A 103 -4.70 -8.54 -18.99
CA GLU A 103 -5.41 -8.94 -20.23
C GLU A 103 -6.53 -7.95 -20.58
N LEU A 104 -7.34 -7.58 -19.58
CA LEU A 104 -8.41 -6.61 -19.77
C LEU A 104 -7.87 -5.22 -20.11
N SER A 105 -6.72 -4.84 -19.52
CA SER A 105 -6.06 -3.58 -19.81
C SER A 105 -5.60 -3.53 -21.29
N LYS A 106 -5.09 -4.64 -21.80
CA LYS A 106 -4.71 -4.74 -23.22
C LYS A 106 -5.94 -4.56 -24.11
N LEU A 107 -7.03 -5.29 -23.82
CA LEU A 107 -8.26 -5.20 -24.60
C LEU A 107 -8.91 -3.82 -24.58
N ALA A 108 -8.75 -3.08 -23.47
CA ALA A 108 -9.28 -1.73 -23.28
C ALA A 108 -8.32 -0.63 -23.76
N ASN A 109 -7.16 -1.00 -24.30
CA ASN A 109 -6.10 -0.06 -24.71
C ASN A 109 -5.65 0.87 -23.58
N VAL A 110 -5.49 0.31 -22.37
CA VAL A 110 -4.98 1.06 -21.22
C VAL A 110 -3.56 1.54 -21.53
N THR A 111 -3.30 2.82 -21.31
CA THR A 111 -2.01 3.45 -21.65
C THR A 111 -0.97 3.31 -20.54
N LYS A 112 -1.41 3.04 -19.30
CA LYS A 112 -0.46 2.85 -18.18
C LYS A 112 -1.09 2.05 -17.05
N ILE A 113 -0.29 1.16 -16.44
CA ILE A 113 -0.70 0.36 -15.28
C ILE A 113 0.21 0.70 -14.11
N ILE A 114 -0.37 1.11 -13.00
CA ILE A 114 0.36 1.37 -11.76
C ILE A 114 -0.05 0.32 -10.72
N PHE A 115 0.94 -0.31 -10.10
CA PHE A 115 0.74 -1.43 -9.18
C PHE A 115 1.30 -1.12 -7.80
N SER A 116 0.53 -1.40 -6.77
CA SER A 116 0.97 -1.29 -5.37
C SER A 116 1.68 -2.58 -4.97
N SER A 117 3.02 -2.53 -4.96
CA SER A 117 3.87 -3.60 -4.45
C SER A 117 4.28 -3.28 -3.00
N SER A 118 5.33 -3.91 -2.48
CA SER A 118 5.67 -3.84 -1.06
C SER A 118 7.18 -3.93 -0.84
N ALA A 119 7.68 -3.28 0.22
CA ALA A 119 9.05 -3.49 0.73
C ALA A 119 9.32 -4.95 1.05
N ALA A 120 8.29 -5.73 1.36
CA ALA A 120 8.44 -7.12 1.78
C ALA A 120 8.85 -8.08 0.63
N VAL A 121 8.98 -7.58 -0.61
CA VAL A 121 9.52 -8.37 -1.74
C VAL A 121 11.02 -8.58 -1.62
N TYR A 122 11.73 -7.75 -0.86
CA TYR A 122 13.17 -7.84 -0.73
C TYR A 122 13.60 -8.99 0.18
N LYS A 123 14.78 -9.53 -0.11
CA LYS A 123 15.50 -10.41 0.81
C LYS A 123 15.84 -9.62 2.08
N PRO A 124 15.58 -10.19 3.28
CA PRO A 124 16.02 -9.51 4.51
C PRO A 124 17.51 -9.17 4.46
N SER A 125 17.88 -7.97 4.88
CA SER A 125 19.24 -7.47 4.79
C SER A 125 19.53 -6.49 5.92
N ASN A 126 20.78 -6.48 6.38
CA ASN A 126 21.28 -5.46 7.30
C ASN A 126 21.90 -4.28 6.55
N ASN A 127 22.05 -4.38 5.24
CA ASN A 127 22.61 -3.30 4.40
C ASN A 127 21.47 -2.38 3.96
N LEU A 128 21.20 -1.35 4.76
CA LEU A 128 20.08 -0.41 4.55
C LEU A 128 20.61 0.98 4.19
N PRO A 129 19.83 1.77 3.48
CA PRO A 129 18.49 1.49 2.95
C PRO A 129 18.51 0.59 1.71
N LEU A 130 17.45 -0.23 1.53
CA LEU A 130 17.32 -1.13 0.38
C LEU A 130 17.07 -0.33 -0.89
N ASN A 131 17.85 -0.59 -1.94
CA ASN A 131 17.61 -0.01 -3.27
C ASN A 131 17.05 -1.07 -4.23
N GLU A 132 16.54 -0.63 -5.38
CA GLU A 132 15.79 -1.50 -6.29
C GLU A 132 16.64 -2.59 -6.96
N ASN A 133 17.98 -2.53 -6.89
CA ASN A 133 18.85 -3.54 -7.49
C ASN A 133 19.08 -4.75 -6.55
N LEU A 134 18.79 -4.60 -5.25
CA LEU A 134 19.04 -5.66 -4.27
C LEU A 134 18.18 -6.91 -4.52
N PRO A 135 18.64 -8.09 -4.06
CA PRO A 135 17.90 -9.33 -4.25
C PRO A 135 16.48 -9.30 -3.69
N LYS A 136 15.56 -9.96 -4.38
CA LYS A 136 14.16 -10.14 -3.98
C LYS A 136 13.96 -11.60 -3.58
N GLU A 137 13.73 -11.81 -2.30
CA GLU A 137 13.55 -13.16 -1.72
C GLU A 137 12.59 -13.02 -0.53
N PRO A 138 11.29 -12.83 -0.82
CA PRO A 138 10.30 -12.59 0.24
C PRO A 138 10.17 -13.82 1.15
N ILE A 139 10.01 -13.54 2.45
CA ILE A 139 9.91 -14.60 3.46
C ILE A 139 8.46 -15.00 3.76
N SER A 140 7.49 -14.43 3.06
CA SER A 140 6.08 -14.78 3.24
C SER A 140 5.39 -14.97 1.90
N LEU A 141 4.39 -15.75 1.89
CA LEU A 141 3.59 -16.01 0.70
C LEU A 141 2.99 -14.69 0.14
N UNK A 142 2.55 -13.89 0.93
CA UNK A 142 2.02 -12.65 0.58
C UNK A 142 2.96 -11.80 -0.17
N UNK A 143 4.15 -11.89 0.11
CA UNK A 143 5.14 -11.21 -0.49
C UNK A 143 5.67 -11.88 -1.70
N UNK A 144 5.54 -13.23 -1.83
CA UNK A 144 5.73 -13.97 -2.97
C UNK A 144 4.84 -13.61 -4.05
N SER A 145 3.53 -13.51 -3.68
CA SER A 145 2.55 -13.22 -4.72
C SER A 145 2.72 -11.81 -5.30
N LYS A 146 3.05 -10.83 -4.46
CA LYS A 146 3.34 -9.48 -4.94
C LYS A 146 4.54 -9.45 -5.89
N LEU A 147 5.60 -10.15 -5.57
CA LEU A 147 6.79 -10.22 -6.44
C LEU A 147 6.45 -10.90 -7.77
N CYS A 148 5.69 -11.97 -7.72
CA CYS A 148 5.24 -12.65 -8.95
C CYS A 148 4.40 -11.71 -9.82
N SER A 149 3.56 -10.89 -9.20
CA SER A 149 2.77 -9.88 -9.92
C SER A 149 3.66 -8.81 -10.57
N GLU A 150 4.75 -8.38 -9.89
CA GLU A 150 5.73 -7.48 -10.54
C GLU A 150 6.32 -8.13 -11.80
N PHE A 151 6.67 -9.43 -11.72
CA PHE A 151 7.22 -10.13 -12.89
C PHE A 151 6.20 -10.25 -14.02
N LEU A 152 4.93 -10.53 -13.72
CA LEU A 152 3.86 -10.55 -14.73
C LEU A 152 3.73 -9.18 -15.41
N ILE A 153 3.67 -8.11 -14.63
CA ILE A 153 3.50 -6.74 -15.14
C ILE A 153 4.70 -6.34 -16.00
N ARG A 154 5.92 -6.62 -15.53
CA ARG A 154 7.16 -6.35 -16.28
C ARG A 154 7.18 -7.11 -17.60
N ASN A 155 6.82 -8.41 -17.58
CA ASN A 155 6.78 -9.22 -18.78
C ASN A 155 5.71 -8.72 -19.76
N PHE A 156 4.54 -8.33 -19.22
CA PHE A 156 3.46 -7.74 -20.02
C PHE A 156 3.95 -6.46 -20.74
N HIS A 157 4.69 -5.60 -20.03
CA HIS A 157 5.30 -4.41 -20.61
C HIS A 157 6.23 -4.77 -21.77
N LYS A 158 7.11 -5.76 -21.58
CA LYS A 158 8.06 -6.19 -22.63
C LYS A 158 7.35 -6.72 -23.86
N LEU A 159 6.26 -7.48 -23.68
CA LEU A 159 5.54 -8.11 -24.79
C LEU A 159 4.61 -7.14 -25.53
N HIS A 160 4.08 -6.13 -24.85
CA HIS A 160 3.01 -5.28 -25.39
C HIS A 160 3.36 -3.80 -25.41
N ASN A 161 4.57 -3.43 -24.99
CA ASN A 161 5.02 -2.03 -24.87
C ASN A 161 4.05 -1.18 -24.05
N SER A 162 3.46 -1.76 -22.99
CA SER A 162 2.47 -1.12 -22.14
C SER A 162 3.16 -0.51 -20.90
N PRO A 163 3.29 0.82 -20.79
CA PRO A 163 3.96 1.47 -19.65
C PRO A 163 3.40 1.03 -18.30
N TYR A 164 4.31 0.87 -17.32
CA TYR A 164 3.90 0.47 -15.97
C TYR A 164 4.79 1.11 -14.90
N ALA A 165 4.26 1.18 -13.68
CA ALA A 165 5.05 1.51 -12.50
C ALA A 165 4.63 0.58 -11.35
N SER A 166 5.57 -0.18 -10.81
CA SER A 166 5.34 -0.98 -9.60
C SER A 166 5.97 -0.25 -8.43
N LEU A 167 5.14 0.24 -7.51
CA LEU A 167 5.59 1.05 -6.39
C LEU A 167 5.70 0.15 -5.14
N ARG A 168 6.94 -0.10 -4.69
CA ARG A 168 7.22 -0.91 -3.49
C ARG A 168 7.10 -0.01 -2.27
N LEU A 169 5.96 -0.13 -1.59
CA LEU A 169 5.63 0.73 -0.46
C LEU A 169 6.30 0.25 0.82
N ALA A 170 6.85 1.17 1.59
CA ALA A 170 7.28 0.96 2.96
C ALA A 170 6.05 0.79 3.88
N ASN A 171 6.20 0.91 5.19
CA ASN A 171 5.09 0.76 6.14
C ASN A 171 4.22 2.02 6.13
N VAL A 172 3.18 2.01 5.29
CA VAL A 172 2.27 3.15 5.15
C VAL A 172 1.36 3.24 6.40
N TYR A 173 1.16 4.46 6.89
CA TYR A 173 0.28 4.70 8.04
C TYR A 173 -0.49 6.01 7.85
N GLY A 174 -1.62 6.15 8.59
CA GLY A 174 -2.43 7.37 8.51
C GLY A 174 -3.91 7.13 8.77
N PRO A 175 -4.73 8.18 8.58
CA PRO A 175 -6.19 8.10 8.68
C PRO A 175 -6.79 7.00 7.82
N ARG A 176 -7.91 6.44 8.23
CA ARG A 176 -8.65 5.34 7.56
C ARG A 176 -7.93 4.00 7.60
N GLN A 177 -6.73 3.90 8.22
CA GLN A 177 -6.08 2.60 8.37
C GLN A 177 -6.87 1.74 9.36
N ASP A 178 -7.01 0.44 9.06
CA ASP A 178 -7.78 -0.46 9.91
C ASP A 178 -7.09 -0.65 11.27
N PHE A 179 -7.89 -0.71 12.33
CA PHE A 179 -7.45 -0.95 13.71
C PHE A 179 -7.35 -2.43 14.08
N THR A 180 -7.86 -3.33 13.23
CA THR A 180 -7.85 -4.75 13.59
C THR A 180 -6.42 -5.27 13.76
N ALA A 181 -6.28 -6.46 14.31
CA ALA A 181 -5.00 -7.10 14.52
C ALA A 181 -4.20 -7.30 13.21
N GLU A 182 -4.86 -7.16 12.06
CA GLU A 182 -4.22 -7.22 10.74
C GLU A 182 -3.79 -5.84 10.23
N GLY A 183 -4.14 -4.78 10.95
CA GLY A 183 -3.66 -3.42 10.68
C GLY A 183 -2.17 -3.28 10.98
N GLY A 184 -1.61 -2.18 10.53
CA GLY A 184 -0.21 -1.89 10.81
C GLY A 184 0.03 -1.52 12.28
N VAL A 185 1.27 -1.63 12.73
CA VAL A 185 1.62 -1.38 14.14
C VAL A 185 1.22 0.03 14.61
N VAL A 186 1.24 1.02 13.71
CA VAL A 186 0.81 2.40 14.05
C VAL A 186 -0.67 2.41 14.44
N SER A 187 -1.54 1.80 13.61
CA SER A 187 -2.98 1.80 13.91
C SER A 187 -3.29 1.01 15.18
N ILE A 188 -2.63 -0.14 15.38
CA ILE A 188 -2.80 -0.96 16.57
C ILE A 188 -2.41 -0.17 17.85
N PHE A 189 -1.23 0.49 17.84
CA PHE A 189 -0.79 1.29 18.97
C PHE A 189 -1.74 2.48 19.20
N THR A 190 -2.12 3.19 18.12
CA THR A 190 -3.05 4.31 18.22
C THR A 190 -4.35 3.88 18.91
N GLN A 191 -4.92 2.75 18.48
CA GLN A 191 -6.12 2.21 19.09
C GLN A 191 -5.92 1.95 20.59
N LYS A 192 -4.80 1.28 20.94
CA LYS A 192 -4.53 0.97 22.35
C LYS A 192 -4.39 2.23 23.23
N LEU A 193 -3.80 3.28 22.68
CA LEU A 193 -3.69 4.54 23.39
C LEU A 193 -5.07 5.21 23.58
N LEU A 194 -5.91 5.16 22.55
CA LEU A 194 -7.27 5.72 22.63
C LEU A 194 -8.15 4.94 23.65
N GLU A 195 -7.96 3.62 23.72
CA GLU A 195 -8.67 2.76 24.67
C GLU A 195 -8.13 2.87 26.11
N GLY A 196 -7.02 3.56 26.34
CA GLY A 196 -6.34 3.55 27.63
C GLY A 196 -5.74 2.18 27.97
N SER A 197 -5.47 1.34 26.98
CA SER A 197 -5.05 -0.05 27.13
C SER A 197 -3.54 -0.22 26.94
N ILE A 198 -2.99 -1.29 27.53
CA ILE A 198 -1.55 -1.60 27.45
C ILE A 198 -1.15 -1.89 25.99
N ALA A 199 -0.11 -1.20 25.51
CA ALA A 199 0.47 -1.45 24.20
C ALA A 199 1.35 -2.72 24.24
N LYS A 200 1.06 -3.71 23.37
CA LYS A 200 1.83 -4.95 23.31
C LYS A 200 2.89 -4.87 22.23
N ILE A 201 4.16 -5.04 22.62
CA ILE A 201 5.30 -5.06 21.70
C ILE A 201 5.72 -6.52 21.51
N HIS A 202 5.69 -7.00 20.27
CA HIS A 202 6.16 -8.34 19.94
C HIS A 202 7.70 -8.34 19.91
N GLY A 203 8.31 -9.33 20.55
CA GLY A 203 9.76 -9.39 20.74
C GLY A 203 10.25 -8.33 21.72
N ASN A 204 11.47 -7.85 21.50
CA ASN A 204 12.09 -6.82 22.36
C ASN A 204 11.90 -5.39 21.84
N GLY A 205 11.23 -5.23 20.70
CA GLY A 205 10.92 -3.93 20.11
C GLY A 205 12.09 -3.24 19.40
N THR A 206 13.21 -3.93 19.20
CA THR A 206 14.36 -3.36 18.47
C THR A 206 14.24 -3.52 16.96
N GLN A 207 13.32 -4.36 16.50
CA GLN A 207 13.09 -4.49 15.06
C GLN A 207 12.66 -3.14 14.46
N THR A 208 13.21 -2.81 13.28
CA THR A 208 12.97 -1.50 12.66
C THR A 208 12.08 -1.60 11.44
N ARG A 209 11.37 -0.52 11.16
CA ARG A 209 10.57 -0.33 9.94
C ARG A 209 10.77 1.08 9.41
N ASP A 210 10.53 1.21 8.13
CA ASP A 210 10.45 2.50 7.44
C ASP A 210 8.97 2.90 7.42
N PHE A 211 8.61 3.94 8.15
CA PHE A 211 7.23 4.43 8.22
C PHE A 211 7.05 5.62 7.30
N ILE A 212 6.03 5.56 6.43
CA ILE A 212 5.71 6.64 5.50
C ILE A 212 4.23 7.03 5.64
N TYR A 213 3.98 8.33 5.73
CA TYR A 213 2.62 8.84 5.90
C TYR A 213 1.83 8.73 4.59
N VAL A 214 0.54 8.41 4.69
CA VAL A 214 -0.30 8.08 3.53
C VAL A 214 -0.33 9.20 2.48
N SER A 215 -0.30 10.49 2.89
CA SER A 215 -0.32 11.57 1.89
C SER A 215 0.94 11.58 1.02
N ASP A 216 2.09 11.20 1.57
CA ASP A 216 3.33 11.13 0.77
C ASP A 216 3.25 9.98 -0.26
N VAL A 217 2.57 8.87 0.10
CA VAL A 217 2.32 7.76 -0.84
C VAL A 217 1.37 8.22 -1.95
N VAL A 218 0.31 8.96 -1.60
CA VAL A 218 -0.62 9.53 -2.58
C VAL A 218 0.13 10.44 -3.55
N GLU A 219 1.05 11.29 -3.06
CA GLU A 219 1.88 12.14 -3.93
C GLU A 219 2.77 11.29 -4.86
N ALA A 220 3.30 10.16 -4.36
CA ALA A 220 4.07 9.24 -5.21
C ALA A 220 3.19 8.63 -6.31
N PHE A 221 1.94 8.25 -5.98
CA PHE A 221 1.00 7.74 -6.97
C PHE A 221 0.71 8.79 -8.05
N VAL A 222 0.47 10.05 -7.67
CA VAL A 222 0.25 11.15 -8.63
C VAL A 222 1.50 11.31 -9.53
N ASN A 223 2.69 11.31 -8.93
CA ASN A 223 3.92 11.41 -9.71
C ASN A 223 4.14 10.20 -10.65
N SER A 224 3.59 9.03 -10.30
CA SER A 224 3.72 7.85 -11.17
C SER A 224 2.85 7.93 -12.43
N LEU A 225 1.93 8.91 -12.52
CA LEU A 225 1.18 9.17 -13.75
C LEU A 225 2.07 9.71 -14.88
N ARG A 226 3.22 10.29 -14.54
CA ARG A 226 4.13 10.86 -15.55
C ARG A 226 4.67 9.76 -16.47
N GLY A 227 4.80 10.10 -17.74
CA GLY A 227 5.16 9.15 -18.78
C GLY A 227 6.51 8.47 -18.58
N GLU A 228 7.49 9.20 -18.06
CA GLU A 228 8.85 8.70 -17.85
C GLU A 228 8.99 7.73 -16.65
N VAL A 229 7.99 7.62 -15.81
CA VAL A 229 8.04 6.71 -14.64
C VAL A 229 7.66 5.30 -15.11
N ILE A 230 8.65 4.52 -15.55
CA ILE A 230 8.46 3.13 -16.02
C ILE A 230 9.42 2.21 -15.25
N GLY A 231 8.86 1.17 -14.61
CA GLY A 231 9.65 0.19 -13.86
C GLY A 231 9.22 0.02 -12.41
N GLU A 232 10.13 -0.51 -11.59
CA GLU A 232 9.91 -0.71 -10.16
C GLU A 232 10.59 0.41 -9.37
N PHE A 233 9.89 0.93 -8.36
CA PHE A 233 10.37 2.06 -7.55
C PHE A 233 10.03 1.87 -6.08
N ASN A 234 10.97 2.20 -5.22
CA ASN A 234 10.77 2.23 -3.78
C ASN A 234 10.10 3.53 -3.34
N ILE A 235 9.09 3.41 -2.50
CA ILE A 235 8.38 4.55 -1.90
C ILE A 235 8.44 4.38 -0.38
N GLY A 236 9.34 5.12 0.25
CA GLY A 236 9.61 5.06 1.68
C GLY A 236 10.21 6.36 2.18
N SER A 237 10.54 6.41 3.46
CA SER A 237 11.12 7.60 4.08
C SER A 237 12.65 7.56 4.12
N ASN A 238 13.26 6.42 3.80
CA ASN A 238 14.71 6.21 3.89
C ASN A 238 15.21 6.18 5.35
N LYS A 239 14.31 5.97 6.31
CA LYS A 239 14.64 6.02 7.74
C LYS A 239 14.20 4.77 8.47
N GLU A 240 15.09 4.23 9.30
CA GLU A 240 14.76 3.15 10.20
C GLU A 240 14.18 3.72 11.51
N THR A 241 13.05 3.19 11.94
CA THR A 241 12.48 3.50 13.25
C THR A 241 12.17 2.19 13.95
N SER A 242 12.73 1.99 15.16
CA SER A 242 12.41 0.81 15.96
C SER A 242 10.99 0.88 16.51
N ILE A 243 10.39 -0.28 16.79
CA ILE A 243 9.04 -0.33 17.37
C ILE A 243 9.03 0.36 18.74
N ASN A 244 10.11 0.23 19.52
CA ASN A 244 10.23 0.96 20.79
C ASN A 244 10.19 2.48 20.57
N ASN A 245 10.96 2.98 19.57
CA ASN A 245 11.00 4.42 19.31
C ASN A 245 9.66 4.92 18.77
N LEU A 246 9.01 4.15 17.90
CA LEU A 246 7.67 4.47 17.40
C LEU A 246 6.69 4.69 18.55
N LEU A 247 6.66 3.76 19.52
CA LEU A 247 5.75 3.87 20.66
C LEU A 247 6.12 5.05 21.58
N ASN A 248 7.43 5.31 21.76
CA ASN A 248 7.88 6.48 22.54
C ASN A 248 7.42 7.79 21.89
N ILE A 249 7.50 7.89 20.56
CA ILE A 249 7.01 9.08 19.84
C ILE A 249 5.49 9.20 20.03
N LEU A 250 4.76 8.09 19.89
CA LEU A 250 3.29 8.10 20.11
C LEU A 250 2.95 8.58 21.54
N PHE A 251 3.63 8.06 22.57
CA PHE A 251 3.42 8.53 23.96
C PHE A 251 3.64 10.05 24.07
N ARG A 252 4.68 10.56 23.43
CA ARG A 252 5.01 11.98 23.48
C ARG A 252 3.95 12.84 22.80
N VAL A 253 3.54 12.48 21.56
CA VAL A 253 2.60 13.31 20.79
C VAL A 253 1.18 13.23 21.34
N THR A 254 0.80 12.09 21.94
CA THR A 254 -0.55 11.91 22.50
C THR A 254 -0.63 12.25 23.99
N LYS A 255 0.52 12.47 24.64
CA LYS A 255 0.63 12.67 26.10
C LYS A 255 0.05 11.48 26.88
N SER A 256 -0.01 10.30 26.27
CA SER A 256 -0.58 9.10 26.87
C SER A 256 0.35 8.54 27.95
N LYS A 257 -0.25 8.07 29.03
CA LYS A 257 0.46 7.44 30.17
C LYS A 257 0.19 5.93 30.26
N VAL A 258 -0.37 5.31 29.21
CA VAL A 258 -0.63 3.87 29.25
C VAL A 258 0.69 3.08 29.31
N GLY A 259 0.62 1.88 29.88
CA GLY A 259 1.80 1.01 29.99
C GLY A 259 2.12 0.29 28.67
N LYS A 260 3.31 -0.31 28.63
CA LYS A 260 3.69 -1.21 27.55
C LYS A 260 4.08 -2.57 28.11
N LYS A 261 3.93 -3.62 27.29
CA LYS A 261 4.29 -4.99 27.69
C LYS A 261 4.93 -5.69 26.48
N TYR A 262 6.02 -6.40 26.73
CA TYR A 262 6.68 -7.22 25.71
C TYR A 262 6.06 -8.62 25.70
N VAL A 263 5.79 -9.15 24.49
CA VAL A 263 5.20 -10.48 24.31
C VAL A 263 6.02 -11.26 23.26
N SER A 264 5.91 -12.57 23.24
CA SER A 264 6.65 -13.41 22.30
C SER A 264 6.31 -13.06 20.84
N LEU A 265 7.29 -13.21 19.96
CA LEU A 265 7.07 -13.09 18.50
C LEU A 265 6.22 -14.26 18.02
N PRO A 266 5.16 -14.02 17.27
CA PRO A 266 4.30 -15.10 16.79
C PRO A 266 4.91 -15.89 15.61
N HIS A 267 5.90 -15.35 14.92
CA HIS A 267 6.53 -15.98 13.75
C HIS A 267 7.83 -15.25 13.40
N VAL A 268 8.58 -15.80 12.45
CA VAL A 268 9.81 -15.16 11.94
C VAL A 268 9.45 -13.82 11.30
N GLU A 269 10.20 -12.79 11.66
CA GLU A 269 9.92 -11.41 11.24
C GLU A 269 11.20 -10.77 10.68
N VAL A 270 11.04 -9.92 9.66
CA VAL A 270 12.12 -9.07 9.15
C VAL A 270 12.61 -8.17 10.29
N GLN A 271 13.91 -8.24 10.57
CA GLN A 271 14.48 -7.49 11.69
C GLN A 271 14.68 -6.01 11.35
N LYS A 272 15.08 -5.70 10.12
CA LYS A 272 15.35 -4.31 9.72
C LYS A 272 14.79 -4.03 8.34
N SER A 273 14.21 -2.83 8.17
CA SER A 273 13.69 -2.41 6.86
C SER A 273 13.71 -0.88 6.74
N ALA A 274 14.33 -0.40 5.66
CA ALA A 274 14.23 0.98 5.19
C ALA A 274 14.46 0.98 3.68
N LEU A 275 13.71 1.80 2.94
CA LEU A 275 13.77 1.85 1.47
C LEU A 275 14.44 3.12 0.99
N SER A 276 15.41 2.98 0.09
CA SER A 276 15.94 4.15 -0.63
C SER A 276 14.96 4.58 -1.72
N TYR A 277 14.46 5.80 -1.63
CA TYR A 277 13.55 6.36 -2.64
C TYR A 277 14.30 7.13 -3.74
N LEU A 278 15.64 7.08 -3.77
CA LEU A 278 16.44 7.93 -4.65
C LEU A 278 16.16 7.72 -6.13
N LYS A 279 15.89 6.47 -6.55
CA LYS A 279 15.56 6.19 -7.95
C LYS A 279 14.31 6.95 -8.39
N PHE A 280 13.26 6.93 -7.57
CA PHE A 280 12.00 7.63 -7.86
C PHE A 280 12.19 9.14 -7.81
N LYS A 281 12.92 9.63 -6.80
CA LYS A 281 13.21 11.06 -6.64
C LYS A 281 13.94 11.64 -7.86
N ASN A 282 14.92 10.90 -8.39
CA ASN A 282 15.72 11.39 -9.52
C ASN A 282 14.87 11.56 -10.81
N LEU A 283 13.77 10.80 -10.95
CA LEU A 283 12.88 10.93 -12.10
C LEU A 283 11.76 11.95 -11.88
N THR A 284 11.32 12.14 -10.64
CA THR A 284 10.07 12.86 -10.36
C THR A 284 10.25 14.09 -9.48
N THR A 285 11.40 14.25 -8.86
CA THR A 285 11.68 15.21 -7.78
C THR A 285 10.89 14.92 -6.47
N TRP A 286 10.08 13.85 -6.42
CA TRP A 286 9.32 13.47 -5.24
C TRP A 286 10.22 13.11 -4.06
N SER A 287 9.83 13.50 -2.88
CA SER A 287 10.39 13.01 -1.62
C SER A 287 9.33 13.10 -0.53
N PRO A 288 9.38 12.23 0.49
CA PRO A 288 8.41 12.31 1.58
C PRO A 288 8.58 13.62 2.34
N LYS A 289 7.47 14.25 2.70
CA LYS A 289 7.45 15.57 3.34
C LYS A 289 7.00 15.52 4.79
N VAL A 290 6.16 14.54 5.14
CA VAL A 290 5.56 14.48 6.48
C VAL A 290 6.52 13.74 7.43
N SER A 291 6.93 14.42 8.51
CA SER A 291 7.76 13.78 9.52
C SER A 291 6.96 12.69 10.26
N LEU A 292 7.67 11.71 10.84
CA LEU A 292 6.99 10.63 11.57
C LEU A 292 6.17 11.21 12.74
N GLU A 293 6.72 12.16 13.48
CA GLU A 293 6.05 12.78 14.61
C GLU A 293 4.75 13.48 14.18
N GLU A 294 4.83 14.28 13.13
CA GLU A 294 3.66 14.98 12.56
C GLU A 294 2.60 13.99 12.06
N GLY A 295 3.02 12.98 11.31
CA GLY A 295 2.09 11.98 10.78
C GLY A 295 1.39 11.18 11.88
N LEU A 296 2.13 10.85 12.95
CA LEU A 296 1.55 10.15 14.11
C LEU A 296 0.52 11.03 14.84
N SER A 297 0.83 12.32 15.00
CA SER A 297 -0.14 13.26 15.59
C SER A 297 -1.41 13.32 14.76
N ARG A 298 -1.28 13.57 13.44
CA ARG A 298 -2.43 13.64 12.53
C ARG A 298 -3.25 12.34 12.54
N THR A 299 -2.57 11.19 12.64
CA THR A 299 -3.24 9.88 12.67
C THR A 299 -4.04 9.73 13.96
N TYR A 300 -3.43 10.06 15.11
CA TYR A 300 -4.09 9.97 16.40
C TYR A 300 -5.29 10.92 16.46
N ASP A 301 -5.10 12.17 16.03
CA ASP A 301 -6.18 13.18 16.06
C ASP A 301 -7.37 12.74 15.20
N TYR A 302 -7.11 12.17 14.02
CA TYR A 302 -8.18 11.65 13.17
C TYR A 302 -9.02 10.59 13.91
N PHE A 303 -8.35 9.62 14.52
CA PHE A 303 -9.07 8.52 15.20
C PHE A 303 -9.71 8.95 16.52
N ASN A 304 -9.14 9.95 17.18
CA ASN A 304 -9.69 10.49 18.42
C ASN A 304 -10.99 11.29 18.18
N ASN A 305 -11.19 11.75 16.94
CA ASN A 305 -12.37 12.55 16.57
C ASN A 305 -13.45 11.74 15.86
N LEU A 306 -13.31 10.40 15.77
CA LEU A 306 -14.35 9.51 15.22
C LEU A 306 -15.39 9.16 16.28
#